data_e93927cf8548b510f7364973bbdf8499
#
_entry.id   e93927cf8548b510f7364973bbdf8499
#
_cell.length_a   1.000
_cell.length_b   1.000
_cell.length_c   1.000
_cell.angle_alpha   90.00
_cell.angle_beta   90.00
_cell.angle_gamma   90.00
#
_symmetry.space_group_name_H-M   'P 1'
#
loop_
_entity.id
_entity.type
_entity.pdbx_description
1 polymer ?
#
loop_
_entity_poly.entity_id
_entity_poly.type
_entity_poly.pdbx_seq_one_letter_code
_entity_poly.pdbx_strand_id
1 'polypeptide(L)'
;MKIELAREEDREEILALYRMQIGREFCPWTEQYPGNDEITFDLSRDALFIMRDEGRIVAAISLEEDPQVDALECWTKDLQPGGELARVAVHPDYQNRGLARQMVQYGLDKLKERGYRSFHAVVNRLNEKAIRSYAVFHFNLVGECEMYDQPFYCYEKELN
;
A
#
# COMPACT_ATOMS: atom_id res chain seq x y z
N MET A 1 6.83 -16.58 -10.16
CA MET A 1 5.77 -16.02 -9.28
C MET A 1 4.89 -15.10 -10.09
N LYS A 2 3.61 -15.12 -9.82
CA LYS A 2 2.62 -14.35 -10.60
C LYS A 2 1.83 -13.42 -9.70
N ILE A 3 1.63 -12.18 -10.14
CA ILE A 3 0.77 -11.21 -9.46
C ILE A 3 -0.57 -11.17 -10.18
N GLU A 4 -1.66 -11.29 -9.44
CA GLU A 4 -3.00 -11.32 -9.99
C GLU A 4 -4.02 -10.69 -9.03
N LEU A 5 -5.20 -10.38 -9.56
CA LEU A 5 -6.29 -9.86 -8.76
C LEU A 5 -6.77 -10.93 -7.76
N ALA A 6 -6.92 -10.55 -6.50
CA ALA A 6 -7.45 -11.44 -5.47
C ALA A 6 -8.94 -11.68 -5.68
N ARG A 7 -9.41 -12.83 -5.24
CA ARG A 7 -10.81 -13.25 -5.31
C ARG A 7 -11.35 -13.53 -3.92
N GLU A 8 -12.67 -13.63 -3.81
CA GLU A 8 -13.32 -13.93 -2.53
C GLU A 8 -12.79 -15.23 -1.90
N GLU A 9 -12.49 -16.22 -2.70
CA GLU A 9 -11.95 -17.50 -2.23
C GLU A 9 -10.54 -17.39 -1.62
N ASP A 10 -9.85 -16.26 -1.85
CA ASP A 10 -8.52 -16.01 -1.30
C ASP A 10 -8.55 -15.35 0.08
N ARG A 11 -9.72 -14.96 0.56
CA ARG A 11 -9.91 -14.14 1.76
C ARG A 11 -9.19 -14.69 2.98
N GLU A 12 -9.37 -15.95 3.27
CA GLU A 12 -8.80 -16.56 4.47
C GLU A 12 -7.28 -16.59 4.42
N GLU A 13 -6.72 -16.89 3.26
CA GLU A 13 -5.28 -16.92 3.09
C GLU A 13 -4.67 -15.52 3.16
N ILE A 14 -5.35 -14.53 2.62
CA ILE A 14 -4.92 -13.12 2.73
C ILE A 14 -4.96 -12.66 4.18
N LEU A 15 -6.02 -12.98 4.90
CA LEU A 15 -6.14 -12.62 6.32
C LEU A 15 -5.01 -13.27 7.13
N ALA A 16 -4.68 -14.52 6.85
CA ALA A 16 -3.56 -15.20 7.48
C ALA A 16 -2.24 -14.49 7.17
N LEU A 17 -2.04 -14.06 5.93
CA LEU A 17 -0.85 -13.30 5.53
C LEU A 17 -0.73 -11.98 6.31
N TYR A 18 -1.83 -11.26 6.48
CA TYR A 18 -1.85 -10.03 7.26
C TYR A 18 -1.44 -10.29 8.71
N ARG A 19 -1.97 -11.35 9.31
CA ARG A 19 -1.65 -11.70 10.69
C ARG A 19 -0.19 -12.09 10.90
N MET A 20 0.45 -12.62 9.88
CA MET A 20 1.88 -12.92 9.91
C MET A 20 2.75 -11.67 10.06
N GLN A 21 2.21 -10.48 9.76
CA GLN A 21 2.93 -9.22 9.89
C GLN A 21 2.92 -8.67 11.32
N ILE A 22 1.99 -9.12 12.14
CA ILE A 22 1.80 -8.62 13.51
C ILE A 22 3.07 -8.87 14.34
N GLY A 23 3.53 -7.85 15.06
CA GLY A 23 4.70 -7.96 15.93
C GLY A 23 6.03 -7.74 15.22
N ARG A 24 6.03 -7.51 13.91
CA ARG A 24 7.25 -7.19 13.17
C ARG A 24 7.63 -5.73 13.37
N GLU A 25 8.91 -5.44 13.25
CA GLU A 25 9.43 -4.08 13.37
C GLU A 25 8.73 -3.14 12.37
N PHE A 26 8.33 -1.96 12.86
CA PHE A 26 7.62 -0.94 12.08
C PHE A 26 6.23 -1.36 11.60
N CYS A 27 5.68 -2.46 12.08
CA CYS A 27 4.32 -2.87 11.74
C CYS A 27 3.37 -2.56 12.88
N PRO A 28 2.45 -1.59 12.71
CA PRO A 28 1.47 -1.26 13.76
C PRO A 28 0.21 -2.12 13.70
N TRP A 29 0.19 -3.13 12.85
CA TRP A 29 -0.99 -3.96 12.63
C TRP A 29 -1.35 -4.78 13.85
N THR A 30 -2.66 -5.07 13.99
CA THR A 30 -3.22 -5.86 15.07
C THR A 30 -4.14 -6.94 14.50
N GLU A 31 -4.72 -7.76 15.35
CA GLU A 31 -5.71 -8.75 14.90
C GLU A 31 -7.00 -8.10 14.37
N GLN A 32 -7.23 -6.82 14.71
CA GLN A 32 -8.40 -6.08 14.26
C GLN A 32 -8.16 -5.32 12.96
N TYR A 33 -6.90 -4.97 12.66
CA TYR A 33 -6.57 -4.19 11.45
C TYR A 33 -5.21 -4.58 10.86
N PRO A 34 -5.11 -4.85 9.53
CA PRO A 34 -6.26 -5.00 8.63
C PRO A 34 -7.00 -6.30 8.88
N GLY A 35 -8.29 -6.31 8.59
CA GLY A 35 -9.16 -7.46 8.79
C GLY A 35 -10.11 -7.69 7.63
N ASN A 36 -11.20 -8.41 7.90
CA ASN A 36 -12.19 -8.74 6.88
C ASN A 36 -12.85 -7.52 6.25
N ASP A 37 -13.05 -6.44 7.03
CA ASP A 37 -13.67 -5.23 6.50
C ASP A 37 -12.80 -4.61 5.40
N GLU A 38 -11.50 -4.53 5.61
CA GLU A 38 -10.57 -4.00 4.61
C GLU A 38 -10.50 -4.90 3.37
N ILE A 39 -10.48 -6.22 3.57
CA ILE A 39 -10.49 -7.16 2.46
C ILE A 39 -11.78 -7.01 1.64
N THR A 40 -12.93 -6.93 2.31
CA THR A 40 -14.23 -6.73 1.64
C THR A 40 -14.23 -5.44 0.81
N PHE A 41 -13.76 -4.35 1.41
CA PHE A 41 -13.70 -3.06 0.73
C PHE A 41 -12.80 -3.13 -0.52
N ASP A 42 -11.63 -3.75 -0.38
CA ASP A 42 -10.69 -3.86 -1.48
C ASP A 42 -11.20 -4.78 -2.59
N LEU A 43 -11.78 -5.92 -2.24
CA LEU A 43 -12.36 -6.84 -3.23
C LEU A 43 -13.50 -6.20 -4.01
N SER A 44 -14.33 -5.40 -3.33
CA SER A 44 -15.47 -4.74 -3.97
C SER A 44 -15.06 -3.73 -5.05
N ARG A 45 -13.81 -3.24 -5.00
CA ARG A 45 -13.28 -2.25 -5.95
C ARG A 45 -12.27 -2.85 -6.92
N ASP A 46 -12.07 -4.17 -6.91
CA ASP A 46 -10.98 -4.84 -7.65
C ASP A 46 -9.62 -4.21 -7.34
N ALA A 47 -9.37 -3.97 -6.07
CA ALA A 47 -8.22 -3.19 -5.60
C ALA A 47 -7.24 -3.99 -4.75
N LEU A 48 -7.37 -5.31 -4.68
CA LEU A 48 -6.48 -6.17 -3.90
C LEU A 48 -5.76 -7.12 -4.86
N PHE A 49 -4.44 -7.05 -4.84
CA PHE A 49 -3.58 -7.88 -5.69
C PHE A 49 -2.70 -8.77 -4.84
N ILE A 50 -2.45 -9.98 -5.32
CA ILE A 50 -1.68 -10.99 -4.61
C ILE A 50 -0.62 -11.58 -5.53
N MET A 51 0.48 -12.01 -4.91
CA MET A 51 1.53 -12.77 -5.59
C MET A 51 1.47 -14.21 -5.13
N ARG A 52 1.46 -15.15 -6.07
CA ARG A 52 1.46 -16.58 -5.78
C ARG A 52 2.79 -17.20 -6.13
N ASP A 53 3.21 -18.13 -5.29
CA ASP A 53 4.34 -19.03 -5.57
C ASP A 53 3.87 -20.44 -5.30
N GLU A 54 3.84 -21.28 -6.34
CA GLU A 54 3.37 -22.66 -6.25
C GLU A 54 1.99 -22.78 -5.59
N GLY A 55 1.08 -21.88 -5.97
CA GLY A 55 -0.30 -21.86 -5.47
C GLY A 55 -0.50 -21.16 -4.14
N ARG A 56 0.58 -20.81 -3.44
CA ARG A 56 0.51 -20.15 -2.14
C ARG A 56 0.64 -18.65 -2.29
N ILE A 57 -0.19 -17.89 -1.55
CA ILE A 57 -0.10 -16.44 -1.53
C ILE A 57 1.09 -16.02 -0.66
N VAL A 58 2.04 -15.31 -1.25
CA VAL A 58 3.28 -14.90 -0.58
C VAL A 58 3.41 -13.40 -0.42
N ALA A 59 2.59 -12.61 -1.10
CA ALA A 59 2.58 -11.15 -0.94
C ALA A 59 1.22 -10.60 -1.34
N ALA A 60 0.92 -9.40 -0.84
CA ALA A 60 -0.32 -8.69 -1.17
C ALA A 60 -0.08 -7.19 -1.17
N ILE A 61 -0.92 -6.46 -1.91
CA ILE A 61 -0.96 -5.00 -1.91
C ILE A 61 -2.37 -4.54 -2.28
N SER A 62 -2.79 -3.42 -1.70
CA SER A 62 -4.08 -2.80 -2.00
C SER A 62 -3.90 -1.46 -2.70
N LEU A 63 -4.82 -1.14 -3.62
CA LEU A 63 -5.01 0.23 -4.09
C LEU A 63 -6.00 0.87 -3.13
N GLU A 64 -5.56 1.88 -2.38
CA GLU A 64 -6.38 2.47 -1.33
C GLU A 64 -7.26 3.58 -1.85
N GLU A 65 -8.41 3.77 -1.21
CA GLU A 65 -9.23 4.96 -1.35
C GLU A 65 -9.42 5.57 0.04
N ASP A 66 -8.88 6.76 0.24
CA ASP A 66 -8.98 7.46 1.51
C ASP A 66 -9.34 8.93 1.25
N PRO A 67 -10.64 9.28 1.39
CA PRO A 67 -11.07 10.66 1.15
C PRO A 67 -10.39 11.70 2.04
N GLN A 68 -9.97 11.35 3.25
CA GLN A 68 -9.28 12.28 4.13
C GLN A 68 -7.90 12.64 3.59
N VAL A 69 -7.18 11.65 3.04
CA VAL A 69 -5.88 11.89 2.41
C VAL A 69 -6.05 12.66 1.11
N ASP A 70 -7.03 12.27 0.29
CA ASP A 70 -7.29 12.92 -0.99
C ASP A 70 -7.66 14.41 -0.81
N ALA A 71 -8.30 14.76 0.30
CA ALA A 71 -8.74 16.13 0.59
C ALA A 71 -7.63 17.05 1.09
N LEU A 72 -6.43 16.54 1.38
CA LEU A 72 -5.32 17.39 1.82
C LEU A 72 -4.94 18.37 0.71
N GLU A 73 -4.50 19.56 1.12
CA GLU A 73 -4.22 20.65 0.18
C GLU A 73 -2.79 20.66 -0.36
N CYS A 74 -1.94 19.73 0.12
CA CYS A 74 -0.53 19.70 -0.26
C CYS A 74 -0.26 19.10 -1.65
N TRP A 75 -1.24 18.40 -2.23
CA TRP A 75 -1.03 17.68 -3.50
C TRP A 75 -0.94 18.64 -4.68
N THR A 76 -0.06 18.32 -5.63
CA THR A 76 0.11 19.11 -6.85
C THR A 76 -1.17 19.05 -7.69
N LYS A 77 -1.72 20.21 -8.00
CA LYS A 77 -2.99 20.33 -8.69
C LYS A 77 -3.00 19.65 -10.06
N ASP A 78 -1.94 19.81 -10.82
CA ASP A 78 -1.83 19.28 -12.19
C ASP A 78 -1.59 17.75 -12.20
N LEU A 79 -1.32 17.16 -11.05
CA LEU A 79 -1.09 15.73 -10.91
C LEU A 79 -2.31 14.97 -10.34
N GLN A 80 -3.45 15.62 -10.31
CA GLN A 80 -4.67 14.95 -9.83
C GLN A 80 -5.40 14.26 -10.99
N PRO A 81 -6.10 13.16 -10.77
CA PRO A 81 -6.28 12.50 -9.47
C PRO A 81 -5.03 11.72 -9.03
N GLY A 82 -4.73 11.79 -7.74
CA GLY A 82 -3.71 10.96 -7.11
C GLY A 82 -4.33 9.71 -6.51
N GLY A 83 -3.56 8.63 -6.51
CA GLY A 83 -3.98 7.37 -5.91
C GLY A 83 -3.03 6.92 -4.81
N GLU A 84 -3.48 6.00 -3.98
CA GLU A 84 -2.73 5.48 -2.86
C GLU A 84 -2.52 3.98 -2.94
N LEU A 85 -1.44 3.51 -2.32
CA LEU A 85 -1.19 2.09 -2.09
C LEU A 85 -1.21 1.84 -0.58
N ALA A 86 -1.70 0.68 -0.18
CA ALA A 86 -1.80 0.33 1.23
C ALA A 86 -1.65 -1.17 1.45
N ARG A 87 -1.47 -1.53 2.70
CA ARG A 87 -1.50 -2.91 3.17
C ARG A 87 -0.58 -3.82 2.37
N VAL A 88 0.67 -3.40 2.21
CA VAL A 88 1.71 -4.25 1.63
C VAL A 88 2.10 -5.30 2.65
N ALA A 89 2.01 -6.57 2.27
CA ALA A 89 2.36 -7.68 3.14
C ALA A 89 3.21 -8.69 2.38
N VAL A 90 4.21 -9.25 3.05
CA VAL A 90 5.09 -10.27 2.46
C VAL A 90 5.24 -11.40 3.47
N HIS A 91 5.05 -12.63 2.99
CA HIS A 91 5.21 -13.83 3.81
C HIS A 91 6.61 -13.86 4.43
N PRO A 92 6.73 -14.19 5.73
CA PRO A 92 8.03 -14.16 6.42
C PRO A 92 9.13 -14.97 5.72
N ASP A 93 8.80 -16.10 5.11
CA ASP A 93 9.77 -16.93 4.41
C ASP A 93 10.26 -16.33 3.09
N TYR A 94 9.63 -15.24 2.63
CA TYR A 94 9.93 -14.60 1.35
C TYR A 94 10.52 -13.22 1.51
N GLN A 95 10.90 -12.83 2.71
CA GLN A 95 11.45 -11.49 2.98
C GLN A 95 12.88 -11.36 2.46
N ASN A 96 13.29 -10.11 2.26
CA ASN A 96 14.62 -9.75 1.76
C ASN A 96 14.90 -10.29 0.35
N ARG A 97 13.83 -10.54 -0.42
CA ARG A 97 13.91 -10.97 -1.82
C ARG A 97 13.35 -9.92 -2.79
N GLY A 98 13.03 -8.74 -2.29
CA GLY A 98 12.50 -7.66 -3.12
C GLY A 98 11.02 -7.77 -3.47
N LEU A 99 10.25 -8.64 -2.80
CA LEU A 99 8.84 -8.82 -3.12
C LEU A 99 8.01 -7.57 -2.81
N ALA A 100 8.26 -6.91 -1.68
CA ALA A 100 7.55 -5.67 -1.35
C ALA A 100 7.75 -4.62 -2.45
N ARG A 101 8.98 -4.47 -2.92
CA ARG A 101 9.29 -3.53 -4.01
C ARG A 101 8.55 -3.92 -5.29
N GLN A 102 8.51 -5.19 -5.63
CA GLN A 102 7.77 -5.67 -6.80
C GLN A 102 6.28 -5.38 -6.69
N MET A 103 5.70 -5.57 -5.50
CA MET A 103 4.29 -5.28 -5.27
C MET A 103 4.00 -3.78 -5.38
N VAL A 104 4.87 -2.94 -4.82
CA VAL A 104 4.73 -1.48 -4.94
C VAL A 104 4.81 -1.05 -6.40
N GLN A 105 5.79 -1.56 -7.15
CA GLN A 105 5.91 -1.22 -8.57
C GLN A 105 4.67 -1.66 -9.35
N TYR A 106 4.17 -2.85 -9.08
CA TYR A 106 2.93 -3.33 -9.70
C TYR A 106 1.75 -2.40 -9.36
N GLY A 107 1.65 -1.99 -8.10
CA GLY A 107 0.60 -1.07 -7.67
C GLY A 107 0.67 0.29 -8.38
N LEU A 108 1.87 0.85 -8.53
CA LEU A 108 2.07 2.11 -9.26
C LEU A 108 1.63 1.96 -10.71
N ASP A 109 1.99 0.85 -11.35
CA ASP A 109 1.60 0.58 -12.74
C ASP A 109 0.07 0.46 -12.86
N LYS A 110 -0.59 -0.18 -11.90
CA LYS A 110 -2.05 -0.30 -11.89
C LYS A 110 -2.75 1.03 -11.66
N LEU A 111 -2.22 1.87 -10.78
CA LEU A 111 -2.77 3.22 -10.62
C LEU A 111 -2.72 3.99 -11.92
N LYS A 112 -1.59 3.96 -12.61
CA LYS A 112 -1.44 4.62 -13.92
C LYS A 112 -2.44 4.05 -14.93
N GLU A 113 -2.56 2.73 -15.00
CA GLU A 113 -3.46 2.04 -15.91
C GLU A 113 -4.93 2.44 -15.66
N ARG A 114 -5.29 2.71 -14.40
CA ARG A 114 -6.64 3.12 -14.01
C ARG A 114 -6.89 4.62 -14.12
N GLY A 115 -5.95 5.38 -14.66
CA GLY A 115 -6.13 6.79 -14.96
C GLY A 115 -5.66 7.75 -13.87
N TYR A 116 -5.03 7.26 -12.83
CA TYR A 116 -4.43 8.15 -11.82
C TYR A 116 -3.17 8.80 -12.41
N ARG A 117 -2.99 10.08 -12.11
CA ARG A 117 -1.86 10.86 -12.64
C ARG A 117 -0.66 10.88 -11.69
N SER A 118 -0.90 10.60 -10.42
CA SER A 118 0.13 10.54 -9.41
C SER A 118 -0.16 9.45 -8.39
N PHE A 119 0.90 9.04 -7.70
CA PHE A 119 0.81 8.33 -6.44
C PHE A 119 1.00 9.35 -5.32
N HIS A 120 0.20 9.27 -4.27
CA HIS A 120 0.42 10.07 -3.08
C HIS A 120 0.26 9.22 -1.82
N ALA A 121 0.95 9.61 -0.76
CA ALA A 121 0.89 8.89 0.52
C ALA A 121 1.23 9.82 1.67
N VAL A 122 0.66 9.51 2.83
CA VAL A 122 1.08 10.14 4.09
C VAL A 122 1.85 9.10 4.91
N VAL A 123 2.94 9.52 5.52
CA VAL A 123 3.83 8.65 6.28
C VAL A 123 4.12 9.28 7.61
N ASN A 124 3.92 8.54 8.70
CA ASN A 124 4.29 9.02 10.02
C ASN A 124 5.77 9.38 10.04
N ARG A 125 6.10 10.57 10.55
CA ARG A 125 7.48 11.09 10.56
C ARG A 125 8.45 10.20 11.31
N LEU A 126 7.96 9.34 12.20
CA LEU A 126 8.78 8.39 12.94
C LEU A 126 9.06 7.09 12.19
N ASN A 127 8.39 6.87 11.05
CA ASN A 127 8.57 5.65 10.27
C ASN A 127 9.74 5.79 9.29
N GLU A 128 10.97 5.68 9.80
CA GLU A 128 12.18 5.85 9.01
C GLU A 128 12.32 4.83 7.88
N LYS A 129 11.82 3.61 8.07
CA LYS A 129 11.90 2.57 7.05
C LYS A 129 11.08 2.95 5.82
N ALA A 130 9.85 3.41 6.01
CA ALA A 130 9.00 3.84 4.90
C ALA A 130 9.59 5.06 4.20
N ILE A 131 10.12 6.03 4.97
CA ILE A 131 10.75 7.23 4.41
C ILE A 131 11.91 6.85 3.49
N ARG A 132 12.77 5.91 3.92
CA ARG A 132 13.89 5.43 3.09
C ARG A 132 13.39 4.70 1.84
N SER A 133 12.34 3.89 1.96
CA SER A 133 11.76 3.19 0.81
C SER A 133 11.25 4.17 -0.24
N TYR A 134 10.59 5.25 0.19
CA TYR A 134 10.06 6.26 -0.73
C TYR A 134 11.18 7.02 -1.43
N ALA A 135 12.31 7.21 -0.76
CA ALA A 135 13.48 7.83 -1.41
C ALA A 135 14.01 6.94 -2.55
N VAL A 136 14.01 5.62 -2.38
CA VAL A 136 14.42 4.68 -3.44
C VAL A 136 13.51 4.77 -4.66
N PHE A 137 12.22 5.01 -4.47
CA PHE A 137 11.26 5.16 -5.57
C PHE A 137 11.22 6.59 -6.12
N HIS A 138 12.04 7.50 -5.60
CA HIS A 138 12.08 8.91 -6.00
C HIS A 138 10.76 9.64 -5.75
N PHE A 139 10.12 9.35 -4.63
CA PHE A 139 8.91 10.09 -4.20
C PHE A 139 9.33 11.45 -3.66
N ASN A 140 8.55 12.48 -3.98
CA ASN A 140 8.81 13.85 -3.59
C ASN A 140 8.07 14.23 -2.32
N LEU A 141 8.76 14.82 -1.36
CA LEU A 141 8.13 15.39 -0.16
C LEU A 141 7.47 16.70 -0.57
N VAL A 142 6.13 16.76 -0.51
CA VAL A 142 5.36 17.93 -0.94
C VAL A 142 4.68 18.67 0.20
N GLY A 143 4.71 18.13 1.40
CA GLY A 143 4.11 18.82 2.54
C GLY A 143 4.16 18.00 3.82
N GLU A 144 3.57 18.59 4.84
CA GLU A 144 3.41 17.95 6.16
C GLU A 144 1.97 18.16 6.60
N CYS A 145 1.46 17.24 7.40
CA CYS A 145 0.12 17.37 8.00
C CYS A 145 0.09 16.70 9.36
N GLU A 146 -0.98 16.95 10.11
CA GLU A 146 -1.28 16.24 11.34
C GLU A 146 -2.55 15.44 11.14
N MET A 147 -2.48 14.16 11.48
CA MET A 147 -3.63 13.25 11.50
C MET A 147 -3.52 12.39 12.75
N TYR A 148 -4.65 12.09 13.38
CA TYR A 148 -4.68 11.24 14.58
C TYR A 148 -3.72 11.75 15.67
N ASP A 149 -3.59 13.08 15.82
CA ASP A 149 -2.69 13.73 16.78
C ASP A 149 -1.21 13.40 16.57
N GLN A 150 -0.82 13.01 15.34
CA GLN A 150 0.56 12.70 15.00
C GLN A 150 1.00 13.42 13.74
N PRO A 151 2.31 13.71 13.63
CA PRO A 151 2.83 14.38 12.45
C PRO A 151 3.13 13.39 11.33
N PHE A 152 2.77 13.78 10.11
CA PHE A 152 3.00 12.98 8.90
C PHE A 152 3.69 13.80 7.83
N TYR A 153 4.48 13.13 7.02
CA TYR A 153 4.99 13.66 5.76
C TYR A 153 4.04 13.28 4.63
N CYS A 154 3.90 14.19 3.67
CA CYS A 154 3.11 13.97 2.46
C CYS A 154 4.04 13.78 1.27
N TYR A 155 3.97 12.60 0.65
CA TYR A 155 4.80 12.25 -0.50
C TYR A 155 3.96 12.11 -1.76
N GLU A 156 4.54 12.48 -2.90
CA GLU A 156 3.87 12.44 -4.19
C GLU A 156 4.86 12.03 -5.27
N LYS A 157 4.38 11.26 -6.25
CA LYS A 157 5.16 10.89 -7.43
C LYS A 157 4.28 10.93 -8.67
N GLU A 158 4.74 11.63 -9.71
CA GLU A 158 4.06 11.61 -10.99
C GLU A 158 4.16 10.22 -11.62
N LEU A 159 3.03 9.74 -12.15
CA LEU A 159 2.97 8.45 -12.84
C LEU A 159 3.08 8.68 -14.35
N ASN A 160 4.22 8.30 -14.90
CA ASN A 160 4.51 8.49 -16.33
C ASN A 160 4.26 7.22 -17.13
#